data_345f127a262b6601382f7c34e5255ffb
#
_entry.id   345f127a262b6601382f7c34e5255ffb
#
_cell.length_a   1.000
_cell.length_b   1.000
_cell.length_c   1.000
_cell.angle_alpha   90.00
_cell.angle_beta   90.00
_cell.angle_gamma   90.00
#
_symmetry.space_group_name_H-M   'P 1'
#
loop_
_entity.id
_entity.type
_entity.pdbx_description
1 polymer ?
#
loop_
_entity_poly.entity_id
_entity_poly.type
_entity_poly.pdbx_seq_one_letter_code
_entity_poly.pdbx_strand_id
1 'polypeptide(L)'
;MSLLTEAQLAAMIPTNKEVGEWCEELNKALPKYDITTDQRIAGFISQCAHESMDFRVLEENLNYKEATLLKVFPRYFGPGKENAAEYAGKPEKIANYVYMDKNRSKGGALGNVKENDGWAMRGKGLKQVTGRANHEAFGKTVGMTAEEAAEYLMTKKGALESALWFWGSRNLNEVADTGDVVRLTKIINGGDIGLADRQARYAKAMAALGGKIEAVAPVTTAVSETLRRGSKGEAVKKMQAKLGLSADGDFGPGTEAALKKWQSANGLTADGVAGPKTLAKLLA
;
A
#
# COMPACT_ATOMS: atom_id res chain seq x y z
N MET A 1 -26.77 10.00 10.77
CA MET A 1 -26.78 10.21 9.30
C MET A 1 -25.84 9.22 8.66
N SER A 2 -26.21 8.65 7.52
CA SER A 2 -25.34 7.76 6.76
C SER A 2 -24.25 8.57 6.08
N LEU A 3 -22.98 8.12 6.13
CA LEU A 3 -21.86 8.76 5.45
C LEU A 3 -21.86 8.48 3.94
N LEU A 4 -22.37 7.30 3.57
CA LEU A 4 -22.43 6.81 2.20
C LEU A 4 -23.85 6.30 1.89
N THR A 5 -24.32 6.59 0.68
CA THR A 5 -25.46 5.91 0.09
C THR A 5 -25.01 4.72 -0.75
N GLU A 6 -25.89 3.75 -0.96
CA GLU A 6 -25.61 2.62 -1.86
C GLU A 6 -25.27 3.07 -3.28
N ALA A 7 -25.97 4.11 -3.79
CA ALA A 7 -25.70 4.65 -5.12
C ALA A 7 -24.28 5.23 -5.24
N GLN A 8 -23.82 5.94 -4.21
CA GLN A 8 -22.46 6.46 -4.16
C GLN A 8 -21.43 5.30 -4.14
N LEU A 9 -21.64 4.31 -3.28
CA LEU A 9 -20.75 3.16 -3.21
C LEU A 9 -20.77 2.34 -4.51
N ALA A 10 -21.93 2.12 -5.12
CA ALA A 10 -22.03 1.45 -6.42
C ALA A 10 -21.23 2.15 -7.52
N ALA A 11 -21.18 3.47 -7.49
CA ALA A 11 -20.33 4.23 -8.40
C ALA A 11 -18.83 3.98 -8.12
N MET A 12 -18.41 3.77 -6.87
CA MET A 12 -16.98 3.56 -6.49
C MET A 12 -16.50 2.13 -6.77
N ILE A 13 -17.36 1.13 -6.55
CA ILE A 13 -17.07 -0.31 -6.73
C ILE A 13 -18.05 -0.97 -7.72
N PRO A 14 -18.06 -0.55 -8.99
CA PRO A 14 -19.11 -0.87 -9.95
C PRO A 14 -19.23 -2.34 -10.33
N THR A 15 -18.22 -3.14 -10.04
CA THR A 15 -18.25 -4.58 -10.36
C THR A 15 -18.72 -5.44 -9.18
N ASN A 16 -18.93 -4.82 -8.00
CA ASN A 16 -19.43 -5.52 -6.82
C ASN A 16 -20.95 -5.69 -6.92
N LYS A 17 -21.47 -6.87 -6.59
CA LYS A 17 -22.90 -7.18 -6.61
C LYS A 17 -23.55 -7.11 -5.23
N GLU A 18 -22.77 -6.94 -4.19
CA GLU A 18 -23.21 -6.93 -2.79
C GLU A 18 -23.04 -5.54 -2.16
N VAL A 19 -23.27 -4.49 -2.96
CA VAL A 19 -23.05 -3.08 -2.58
C VAL A 19 -23.81 -2.69 -1.32
N GLY A 20 -25.09 -3.14 -1.17
CA GLY A 20 -25.91 -2.82 -0.01
C GLY A 20 -25.26 -3.28 1.30
N GLU A 21 -24.85 -4.54 1.37
CA GLU A 21 -24.21 -5.10 2.56
C GLU A 21 -22.86 -4.40 2.88
N TRP A 22 -22.06 -4.11 1.85
CA TRP A 22 -20.83 -3.35 2.05
C TRP A 22 -21.10 -1.91 2.50
N CYS A 23 -22.15 -1.28 1.98
CA CYS A 23 -22.55 0.06 2.37
C CYS A 23 -22.97 0.11 3.85
N GLU A 24 -23.73 -0.87 4.32
CA GLU A 24 -24.08 -0.98 5.74
C GLU A 24 -22.84 -1.13 6.64
N GLU A 25 -21.94 -2.05 6.30
CA GLU A 25 -20.74 -2.28 7.11
C GLU A 25 -19.81 -1.06 7.10
N LEU A 26 -19.63 -0.39 5.96
CA LEU A 26 -18.84 0.84 5.86
C LEU A 26 -19.44 1.95 6.73
N ASN A 27 -20.75 2.19 6.66
CA ASN A 27 -21.42 3.22 7.46
C ASN A 27 -21.35 2.96 8.98
N LYS A 28 -21.28 1.68 9.40
CA LYS A 28 -21.08 1.30 10.80
C LYS A 28 -19.64 1.48 11.28
N ALA A 29 -18.68 1.26 10.39
CA ALA A 29 -17.27 1.14 10.77
C ALA A 29 -16.45 2.41 10.54
N LEU A 30 -16.63 3.13 9.41
CA LEU A 30 -15.85 4.32 9.07
C LEU A 30 -15.81 5.41 10.15
N PRO A 31 -16.95 5.74 10.82
CA PRO A 31 -16.95 6.77 11.86
C PRO A 31 -16.07 6.41 13.07
N LYS A 32 -15.91 5.13 13.39
CA LYS A 32 -15.08 4.66 14.51
C LYS A 32 -13.59 4.93 14.30
N TYR A 33 -13.19 5.15 13.05
CA TYR A 33 -11.81 5.44 12.64
C TYR A 33 -11.64 6.86 12.12
N ASP A 34 -12.63 7.73 12.39
CA ASP A 34 -12.66 9.13 11.95
C ASP A 34 -12.49 9.28 10.43
N ILE A 35 -12.99 8.31 9.65
CA ILE A 35 -13.05 8.37 8.19
C ILE A 35 -14.41 8.94 7.80
N THR A 36 -14.54 10.27 7.94
CA THR A 36 -15.83 10.98 7.84
C THR A 36 -15.85 12.12 6.82
N THR A 37 -14.71 12.45 6.24
CA THR A 37 -14.59 13.45 5.16
C THR A 37 -14.53 12.79 3.79
N ASP A 38 -14.90 13.50 2.74
CA ASP A 38 -14.86 12.99 1.36
C ASP A 38 -13.47 12.49 0.98
N GLN A 39 -12.41 13.21 1.35
CA GLN A 39 -11.03 12.81 1.06
C GLN A 39 -10.63 11.51 1.78
N ARG A 40 -11.00 11.36 3.05
CA ARG A 40 -10.71 10.15 3.82
C ARG A 40 -11.49 8.95 3.29
N ILE A 41 -12.78 9.12 2.99
CA ILE A 41 -13.65 8.08 2.43
C ILE A 41 -13.15 7.67 1.04
N ALA A 42 -12.90 8.64 0.15
CA ALA A 42 -12.38 8.37 -1.19
C ALA A 42 -11.00 7.71 -1.14
N GLY A 43 -10.12 8.21 -0.27
CA GLY A 43 -8.81 7.61 -0.03
C GLY A 43 -8.90 6.16 0.40
N PHE A 44 -9.68 5.87 1.43
CA PHE A 44 -9.86 4.51 1.95
C PHE A 44 -10.46 3.56 0.92
N ILE A 45 -11.61 3.94 0.33
CA ILE A 45 -12.32 3.07 -0.63
C ILE A 45 -11.49 2.83 -1.89
N SER A 46 -10.84 3.86 -2.45
CA SER A 46 -10.03 3.69 -3.67
C SER A 46 -8.88 2.71 -3.48
N GLN A 47 -8.22 2.75 -2.33
CA GLN A 47 -7.13 1.84 -2.01
C GLN A 47 -7.65 0.41 -1.80
N CYS A 48 -8.68 0.23 -0.98
CA CYS A 48 -9.26 -1.08 -0.73
C CYS A 48 -9.86 -1.71 -2.00
N ALA A 49 -10.54 -0.92 -2.84
CA ALA A 49 -11.13 -1.40 -4.08
C ALA A 49 -10.06 -1.87 -5.09
N HIS A 50 -8.90 -1.20 -5.14
CA HIS A 50 -7.78 -1.66 -5.95
C HIS A 50 -7.25 -3.01 -5.47
N GLU A 51 -6.97 -3.13 -4.16
CA GLU A 51 -6.38 -4.34 -3.55
C GLU A 51 -7.29 -5.58 -3.63
N SER A 52 -8.60 -5.38 -3.62
CA SER A 52 -9.60 -6.47 -3.52
C SER A 52 -10.51 -6.60 -4.74
N MET A 53 -10.18 -5.97 -5.87
CA MET A 53 -10.99 -6.00 -7.10
C MET A 53 -12.46 -5.58 -6.83
N ASP A 54 -12.64 -4.33 -6.34
CA ASP A 54 -13.95 -3.80 -5.94
C ASP A 54 -14.60 -4.58 -4.77
N PHE A 55 -13.82 -4.96 -3.75
CA PHE A 55 -14.28 -5.69 -2.56
C PHE A 55 -14.81 -7.10 -2.86
N ARG A 56 -14.48 -7.67 -4.02
CA ARG A 56 -14.92 -9.01 -4.43
C ARG A 56 -13.97 -10.13 -4.04
N VAL A 57 -12.70 -9.82 -3.84
CA VAL A 57 -11.66 -10.79 -3.55
C VAL A 57 -11.15 -10.57 -2.14
N LEU A 58 -11.52 -11.45 -1.23
CA LEU A 58 -11.12 -11.41 0.17
C LEU A 58 -10.04 -12.43 0.51
N GLU A 59 -9.64 -13.25 -0.45
CA GLU A 59 -8.65 -14.29 -0.25
C GLU A 59 -7.72 -14.40 -1.45
N GLU A 60 -6.45 -14.59 -1.19
CA GLU A 60 -5.44 -14.77 -2.23
C GLU A 60 -5.66 -16.07 -3.00
N ASN A 61 -5.70 -15.97 -4.31
CA ASN A 61 -5.77 -17.12 -5.20
C ASN A 61 -4.36 -17.55 -5.63
N LEU A 62 -3.89 -18.68 -5.11
CA LEU A 62 -2.58 -19.28 -5.41
C LEU A 62 -2.64 -20.38 -6.46
N ASN A 63 -3.74 -20.50 -7.18
CA ASN A 63 -3.88 -21.50 -8.24
C ASN A 63 -3.13 -21.08 -9.52
N TYR A 64 -1.83 -21.16 -9.48
CA TYR A 64 -0.95 -20.73 -10.56
C TYR A 64 -0.57 -21.89 -11.50
N LYS A 65 -0.48 -21.56 -12.78
CA LYS A 65 0.18 -22.41 -13.80
C LYS A 65 1.71 -22.30 -13.64
N GLU A 66 2.45 -23.28 -14.14
CA GLU A 66 3.91 -23.33 -14.10
C GLU A 66 4.56 -22.00 -14.55
N ALA A 67 4.23 -21.53 -15.76
CA ALA A 67 4.79 -20.28 -16.30
C ALA A 67 4.52 -19.06 -15.39
N THR A 68 3.39 -19.06 -14.68
CA THR A 68 3.05 -17.98 -13.73
C THR A 68 3.87 -18.10 -12.45
N LEU A 69 4.10 -19.32 -11.93
CA LEU A 69 4.97 -19.55 -10.78
C LEU A 69 6.40 -19.05 -11.02
N LEU A 70 6.96 -19.36 -12.18
CA LEU A 70 8.29 -18.89 -12.56
C LEU A 70 8.38 -17.36 -12.62
N LYS A 71 7.30 -16.68 -13.02
CA LYS A 71 7.23 -15.23 -13.11
C LYS A 71 6.97 -14.56 -11.75
N VAL A 72 6.04 -15.09 -10.95
CA VAL A 72 5.58 -14.48 -9.70
C VAL A 72 6.53 -14.81 -8.53
N PHE A 73 7.04 -16.03 -8.51
CA PHE A 73 7.90 -16.54 -7.45
C PHE A 73 9.28 -17.02 -7.95
N PRO A 74 10.03 -16.21 -8.73
CA PRO A 74 11.30 -16.64 -9.32
C PRO A 74 12.35 -17.02 -8.28
N ARG A 75 12.23 -16.50 -7.05
CA ARG A 75 13.10 -16.87 -5.92
C ARG A 75 12.93 -18.33 -5.52
N TYR A 76 11.75 -18.90 -5.73
CA TYR A 76 11.39 -20.26 -5.28
C TYR A 76 11.42 -21.27 -6.41
N PHE A 77 11.12 -20.85 -7.64
CA PHE A 77 10.91 -21.72 -8.80
C PHE A 77 11.80 -21.39 -10.02
N GLY A 78 12.87 -20.63 -9.84
CA GLY A 78 13.81 -20.30 -10.91
C GLY A 78 14.86 -21.40 -11.12
N PRO A 79 15.86 -21.17 -11.99
CA PRO A 79 16.96 -22.10 -12.21
C PRO A 79 17.67 -22.52 -10.92
N GLY A 80 17.87 -23.81 -10.74
CA GLY A 80 18.47 -24.38 -9.52
C GLY A 80 17.58 -24.34 -8.27
N LYS A 81 16.27 -24.14 -8.44
CA LYS A 81 15.24 -24.11 -7.41
C LYS A 81 14.28 -25.27 -7.61
N GLU A 82 13.16 -25.26 -6.83
CA GLU A 82 12.10 -26.26 -6.98
C GLU A 82 11.51 -26.28 -8.39
N ASN A 83 11.07 -27.46 -8.79
CA ASN A 83 10.43 -27.68 -10.08
C ASN A 83 8.99 -27.10 -10.07
N ALA A 84 8.78 -25.99 -10.76
CA ALA A 84 7.48 -25.31 -10.81
C ALA A 84 6.32 -26.22 -11.28
N ALA A 85 6.59 -27.17 -12.18
CA ALA A 85 5.58 -28.11 -12.69
C ALA A 85 4.97 -28.99 -11.57
N GLU A 86 5.75 -29.33 -10.53
CA GLU A 86 5.27 -30.11 -9.40
C GLU A 86 4.33 -29.35 -8.47
N TYR A 87 4.35 -28.02 -8.54
CA TYR A 87 3.52 -27.11 -7.73
C TYR A 87 2.33 -26.54 -8.52
N ALA A 88 2.41 -26.53 -9.85
CA ALA A 88 1.37 -25.97 -10.70
C ALA A 88 -0.01 -26.57 -10.39
N GLY A 89 -1.01 -25.70 -10.20
CA GLY A 89 -2.38 -26.11 -9.86
C GLY A 89 -2.57 -26.66 -8.45
N LYS A 90 -1.59 -26.49 -7.55
CA LYS A 90 -1.64 -26.98 -6.16
C LYS A 90 -1.49 -25.80 -5.18
N PRO A 91 -2.53 -24.99 -4.97
CA PRO A 91 -2.44 -23.72 -4.23
C PRO A 91 -1.94 -23.92 -2.78
N GLU A 92 -2.38 -24.95 -2.09
CA GLU A 92 -1.93 -25.24 -0.72
C GLU A 92 -0.43 -25.61 -0.67
N LYS A 93 0.04 -26.45 -1.61
CA LYS A 93 1.46 -26.77 -1.71
C LYS A 93 2.30 -25.52 -2.02
N ILE A 94 1.81 -24.65 -2.89
CA ILE A 94 2.47 -23.37 -3.21
C ILE A 94 2.57 -22.51 -1.96
N ALA A 95 1.44 -22.26 -1.27
CA ALA A 95 1.40 -21.45 -0.05
C ALA A 95 2.37 -21.97 1.03
N ASN A 96 2.31 -23.27 1.31
CA ASN A 96 3.15 -23.93 2.31
C ASN A 96 4.62 -24.01 1.90
N TYR A 97 4.96 -23.72 0.65
CA TYR A 97 6.34 -23.56 0.23
C TYR A 97 6.81 -22.11 0.30
N VAL A 98 6.06 -21.18 -0.29
CA VAL A 98 6.51 -19.78 -0.44
C VAL A 98 6.34 -18.94 0.83
N TYR A 99 5.39 -19.28 1.70
CA TYR A 99 5.08 -18.50 2.89
C TYR A 99 5.63 -19.07 4.20
N MET A 100 6.14 -20.31 4.24
CA MET A 100 6.78 -20.84 5.44
C MET A 100 8.12 -20.16 5.69
N ASP A 101 8.37 -19.74 6.94
CA ASP A 101 9.56 -18.96 7.32
C ASP A 101 10.87 -19.71 7.05
N LYS A 102 10.89 -21.03 7.16
CA LYS A 102 12.06 -21.86 6.83
C LYS A 102 12.56 -21.70 5.38
N ASN A 103 11.68 -21.27 4.46
CA ASN A 103 12.00 -21.07 3.05
C ASN A 103 12.23 -19.58 2.69
N ARG A 104 12.14 -18.68 3.68
CA ARG A 104 12.26 -17.23 3.47
C ARG A 104 13.63 -16.72 3.93
N SER A 105 14.09 -15.62 3.35
CA SER A 105 15.32 -14.97 3.78
C SER A 105 15.14 -14.26 5.13
N LYS A 106 16.25 -14.09 5.88
CA LYS A 106 16.26 -13.25 7.08
C LYS A 106 15.67 -11.87 6.78
N GLY A 107 14.74 -11.41 7.62
CA GLY A 107 13.98 -10.16 7.45
C GLY A 107 12.69 -10.28 6.66
N GLY A 108 12.41 -11.44 6.07
CA GLY A 108 11.14 -11.71 5.38
C GLY A 108 10.21 -12.66 6.15
N ALA A 109 10.47 -12.90 7.43
CA ALA A 109 9.66 -13.78 8.26
C ALA A 109 8.22 -13.27 8.41
N LEU A 110 7.28 -14.21 8.32
CA LEU A 110 5.84 -13.97 8.45
C LEU A 110 5.27 -14.54 9.76
N GLY A 111 6.10 -15.18 10.58
CA GLY A 111 5.69 -15.94 11.75
C GLY A 111 5.10 -17.32 11.41
N ASN A 112 5.19 -17.76 10.16
CA ASN A 112 4.65 -19.04 9.67
C ASN A 112 5.62 -20.17 9.99
N VAL A 113 5.49 -20.74 11.18
CA VAL A 113 6.38 -21.80 11.69
C VAL A 113 5.68 -23.12 11.97
N LYS A 114 4.36 -23.11 12.20
CA LYS A 114 3.56 -24.31 12.39
C LYS A 114 3.27 -24.95 11.03
N GLU A 115 3.08 -26.28 11.06
CA GLU A 115 2.64 -27.00 9.87
C GLU A 115 1.36 -26.36 9.29
N ASN A 116 1.31 -26.22 7.98
CA ASN A 116 0.22 -25.60 7.22
C ASN A 116 0.01 -24.09 7.44
N ASP A 117 0.86 -23.40 8.19
CA ASP A 117 0.73 -21.95 8.36
C ASP A 117 0.76 -21.18 7.04
N GLY A 118 1.55 -21.64 6.07
CA GLY A 118 1.64 -21.01 4.76
C GLY A 118 0.28 -20.90 4.07
N TRP A 119 -0.52 -21.97 4.14
CA TRP A 119 -1.87 -22.00 3.59
C TRP A 119 -2.88 -21.31 4.50
N ALA A 120 -2.89 -21.65 5.78
CA ALA A 120 -3.86 -21.12 6.74
C ALA A 120 -3.78 -19.59 6.87
N MET A 121 -2.56 -19.03 6.85
CA MET A 121 -2.28 -17.59 7.03
C MET A 121 -1.93 -16.88 5.72
N ARG A 122 -2.38 -17.40 4.55
CA ARG A 122 -2.26 -16.71 3.26
C ARG A 122 -3.01 -15.39 3.28
N GLY A 123 -2.84 -14.57 2.25
CA GLY A 123 -3.46 -13.23 2.16
C GLY A 123 -4.99 -13.29 2.29
N LYS A 124 -5.55 -12.57 3.28
CA LYS A 124 -6.99 -12.49 3.54
C LYS A 124 -7.44 -11.08 3.88
N GLY A 125 -8.74 -10.80 3.64
CA GLY A 125 -9.36 -9.49 3.86
C GLY A 125 -9.04 -8.47 2.77
N LEU A 126 -9.63 -7.27 2.88
CA LEU A 126 -9.50 -6.20 1.87
C LEU A 126 -8.06 -5.71 1.68
N LYS A 127 -7.19 -5.88 2.68
CA LYS A 127 -5.79 -5.48 2.66
C LYS A 127 -4.81 -6.64 2.62
N GLN A 128 -5.32 -7.86 2.39
CA GLN A 128 -4.49 -9.05 2.24
C GLN A 128 -3.51 -9.24 3.41
N VAL A 129 -4.06 -9.36 4.63
CA VAL A 129 -3.30 -9.71 5.84
C VAL A 129 -2.65 -11.08 5.61
N THR A 130 -1.33 -11.14 5.60
CA THR A 130 -0.55 -12.34 5.26
C THR A 130 0.42 -12.68 6.38
N GLY A 131 0.48 -13.95 6.73
CA GLY A 131 1.38 -14.50 7.74
C GLY A 131 0.82 -14.48 9.16
N ARG A 132 1.20 -15.51 9.95
CA ARG A 132 0.74 -15.73 11.32
C ARG A 132 0.95 -14.48 12.20
N ALA A 133 2.12 -13.86 12.14
CA ALA A 133 2.41 -12.68 12.95
C ALA A 133 1.43 -11.53 12.71
N ASN A 134 1.02 -11.30 11.45
CA ASN A 134 0.04 -10.27 11.12
C ASN A 134 -1.38 -10.67 11.53
N HIS A 135 -1.76 -11.95 11.38
CA HIS A 135 -3.04 -12.45 11.85
C HIS A 135 -3.15 -12.36 13.39
N GLU A 136 -2.08 -12.68 14.12
CA GLU A 136 -2.02 -12.50 15.58
C GLU A 136 -2.10 -11.03 15.97
N ALA A 137 -1.40 -10.14 15.26
CA ALA A 137 -1.43 -8.71 15.55
C ALA A 137 -2.83 -8.12 15.34
N PHE A 138 -3.50 -8.48 14.25
CA PHE A 138 -4.90 -8.09 14.02
C PHE A 138 -5.84 -8.78 15.01
N GLY A 139 -5.70 -10.10 15.23
CA GLY A 139 -6.51 -10.87 16.16
C GLY A 139 -6.54 -10.29 17.56
N LYS A 140 -5.39 -9.84 18.08
CA LYS A 140 -5.30 -9.15 19.38
C LYS A 140 -6.19 -7.91 19.47
N THR A 141 -6.42 -7.20 18.37
CA THR A 141 -7.27 -6.00 18.36
C THR A 141 -8.75 -6.31 18.44
N VAL A 142 -9.14 -7.52 18.04
CA VAL A 142 -10.54 -8.00 18.02
C VAL A 142 -10.80 -9.14 19.02
N GLY A 143 -9.80 -9.47 19.87
CA GLY A 143 -9.92 -10.51 20.91
C GLY A 143 -9.94 -11.95 20.35
N MET A 144 -9.27 -12.20 19.24
CA MET A 144 -9.24 -13.47 18.51
C MET A 144 -7.84 -14.05 18.45
N THR A 145 -7.73 -15.39 18.34
CA THR A 145 -6.50 -16.09 17.94
C THR A 145 -6.17 -15.82 16.47
N ALA A 146 -4.98 -16.24 16.01
CA ALA A 146 -4.61 -16.09 14.60
C ALA A 146 -5.54 -16.89 13.67
N GLU A 147 -5.93 -18.07 14.10
CA GLU A 147 -6.82 -18.97 13.37
C GLU A 147 -8.23 -18.37 13.25
N GLU A 148 -8.81 -17.92 14.35
CA GLU A 148 -10.11 -17.22 14.36
C GLU A 148 -10.07 -15.93 13.54
N ALA A 149 -8.98 -15.16 13.63
CA ALA A 149 -8.79 -13.96 12.83
C ALA A 149 -8.70 -14.29 11.32
N ALA A 150 -8.06 -15.41 10.94
CA ALA A 150 -7.97 -15.85 9.57
C ALA A 150 -9.35 -16.21 8.96
N GLU A 151 -10.25 -16.78 9.75
CA GLU A 151 -11.64 -17.04 9.36
C GLU A 151 -12.46 -15.75 9.34
N TYR A 152 -12.29 -14.92 10.35
CA TYR A 152 -12.99 -13.63 10.45
C TYR A 152 -12.70 -12.71 9.28
N LEU A 153 -11.47 -12.67 8.80
CA LEU A 153 -11.05 -11.90 7.63
C LEU A 153 -11.79 -12.28 6.33
N MET A 154 -12.44 -13.44 6.27
CA MET A 154 -13.25 -13.87 5.14
C MET A 154 -14.69 -13.32 5.19
N THR A 155 -15.10 -12.73 6.31
CA THR A 155 -16.37 -12.01 6.42
C THR A 155 -16.23 -10.56 5.97
N LYS A 156 -17.30 -9.92 5.48
CA LYS A 156 -17.29 -8.50 5.10
C LYS A 156 -16.83 -7.61 6.26
N LYS A 157 -17.35 -7.89 7.46
CA LYS A 157 -17.00 -7.15 8.68
C LYS A 157 -15.52 -7.29 9.02
N GLY A 158 -14.99 -8.51 9.11
CA GLY A 158 -13.59 -8.74 9.44
C GLY A 158 -12.62 -8.22 8.38
N ALA A 159 -12.95 -8.39 7.10
CA ALA A 159 -12.19 -7.84 5.99
C ALA A 159 -12.09 -6.30 6.07
N LEU A 160 -13.20 -5.63 6.39
CA LEU A 160 -13.24 -4.19 6.57
C LEU A 160 -12.47 -3.75 7.82
N GLU A 161 -12.70 -4.40 8.96
CA GLU A 161 -12.02 -4.05 10.22
C GLU A 161 -10.50 -4.21 10.11
N SER A 162 -10.01 -5.21 9.39
CA SER A 162 -8.56 -5.36 9.16
C SER A 162 -7.97 -4.23 8.30
N ALA A 163 -8.71 -3.77 7.30
CA ALA A 163 -8.29 -2.64 6.48
C ALA A 163 -8.29 -1.33 7.30
N LEU A 164 -9.27 -1.14 8.16
CA LEU A 164 -9.37 0.01 9.07
C LEU A 164 -8.28 -0.02 10.15
N TRP A 165 -7.98 -1.20 10.71
CA TRP A 165 -6.83 -1.38 11.61
C TRP A 165 -5.51 -0.99 10.94
N PHE A 166 -5.29 -1.46 9.70
CA PHE A 166 -4.11 -1.09 8.92
C PHE A 166 -4.05 0.42 8.68
N TRP A 167 -5.17 1.03 8.31
CA TRP A 167 -5.30 2.45 8.06
C TRP A 167 -5.00 3.29 9.30
N GLY A 168 -5.62 2.96 10.43
CA GLY A 168 -5.43 3.67 11.70
C GLY A 168 -4.01 3.52 12.26
N SER A 169 -3.42 2.30 12.19
CA SER A 169 -2.06 2.04 12.68
C SER A 169 -0.96 2.83 11.95
N ARG A 170 -1.28 3.44 10.82
CA ARG A 170 -0.37 4.25 9.99
C ARG A 170 -0.78 5.71 9.87
N ASN A 171 -1.76 6.15 10.65
CA ASN A 171 -2.29 7.52 10.65
C ASN A 171 -2.66 8.02 9.23
N LEU A 172 -3.29 7.15 8.41
CA LEU A 172 -3.53 7.46 7.00
C LEU A 172 -4.61 8.53 6.80
N ASN A 173 -5.39 8.88 7.83
CA ASN A 173 -6.29 10.03 7.76
C ASN A 173 -5.55 11.34 7.44
N GLU A 174 -4.41 11.59 8.11
CA GLU A 174 -3.61 12.79 7.86
C GLU A 174 -3.10 12.86 6.41
N VAL A 175 -2.79 11.71 5.82
CA VAL A 175 -2.35 11.64 4.42
C VAL A 175 -3.53 11.82 3.47
N ALA A 176 -4.68 11.22 3.79
CA ALA A 176 -5.90 11.35 2.99
C ALA A 176 -6.43 12.79 2.96
N ASP A 177 -6.35 13.52 4.08
CA ASP A 177 -6.75 14.93 4.16
C ASP A 177 -5.99 15.84 3.19
N THR A 178 -4.79 15.45 2.78
CA THR A 178 -4.00 16.18 1.78
C THR A 178 -4.40 15.86 0.33
N GLY A 179 -5.23 14.83 0.10
CA GLY A 179 -5.56 14.34 -1.24
C GLY A 179 -4.38 13.65 -1.96
N ASP A 180 -3.24 13.45 -1.30
CA ASP A 180 -2.03 12.85 -1.90
C ASP A 180 -2.17 11.33 -2.05
N VAL A 181 -2.82 10.91 -3.13
CA VAL A 181 -3.00 9.49 -3.49
C VAL A 181 -1.66 8.79 -3.74
N VAL A 182 -0.64 9.52 -4.20
CA VAL A 182 0.71 8.95 -4.43
C VAL A 182 1.32 8.51 -3.11
N ARG A 183 1.27 9.39 -2.11
CA ARG A 183 1.78 9.11 -0.77
C ARG A 183 0.98 7.99 -0.10
N LEU A 184 -0.36 8.01 -0.19
CA LEU A 184 -1.21 6.91 0.29
C LEU A 184 -0.78 5.58 -0.33
N THR A 185 -0.62 5.54 -1.66
CA THR A 185 -0.21 4.33 -2.38
C THR A 185 1.15 3.82 -1.90
N LYS A 186 2.14 4.70 -1.76
CA LYS A 186 3.49 4.32 -1.30
C LYS A 186 3.50 3.74 0.11
N ILE A 187 2.71 4.29 1.03
CA ILE A 187 2.61 3.77 2.40
C ILE A 187 1.89 2.41 2.42
N ILE A 188 0.86 2.25 1.60
CA ILE A 188 0.01 1.06 1.57
C ILE A 188 0.69 -0.12 0.86
N ASN A 189 1.36 0.15 -0.26
CA ASN A 189 1.92 -0.87 -1.16
C ASN A 189 3.45 -0.97 -1.10
N GLY A 190 4.13 -0.03 -0.44
CA GLY A 190 5.59 0.04 -0.43
C GLY A 190 6.22 0.60 -1.71
N GLY A 191 5.43 1.00 -2.70
CA GLY A 191 5.85 1.51 -4.00
C GLY A 191 4.72 2.21 -4.75
N ASP A 192 4.80 2.20 -6.07
CA ASP A 192 3.85 2.87 -6.98
C ASP A 192 3.03 1.89 -7.84
N ILE A 193 3.05 0.60 -7.51
CA ILE A 193 2.30 -0.42 -8.25
C ILE A 193 0.80 -0.09 -8.21
N GLY A 194 0.17 -0.04 -9.38
CA GLY A 194 -1.25 0.27 -9.52
C GLY A 194 -1.61 1.75 -9.29
N LEU A 195 -0.64 2.68 -9.22
CA LEU A 195 -0.88 4.09 -8.92
C LEU A 195 -1.92 4.74 -9.83
N ALA A 196 -1.84 4.51 -11.14
CA ALA A 196 -2.80 5.09 -12.10
C ALA A 196 -4.25 4.63 -11.84
N ASP A 197 -4.46 3.34 -11.53
CA ASP A 197 -5.79 2.81 -11.19
C ASP A 197 -6.28 3.38 -9.85
N ARG A 198 -5.42 3.48 -8.84
CA ARG A 198 -5.77 4.06 -7.53
C ARG A 198 -6.15 5.54 -7.63
N GLN A 199 -5.46 6.31 -8.47
CA GLN A 199 -5.79 7.71 -8.76
C GLN A 199 -7.12 7.84 -9.50
N ALA A 200 -7.38 6.99 -10.50
CA ALA A 200 -8.66 6.96 -11.21
C ALA A 200 -9.82 6.59 -10.27
N ARG A 201 -9.63 5.61 -9.40
CA ARG A 201 -10.61 5.22 -8.38
C ARG A 201 -10.86 6.34 -7.36
N TYR A 202 -9.82 7.02 -6.92
CA TYR A 202 -9.94 8.16 -6.01
C TYR A 202 -10.77 9.30 -6.64
N ALA A 203 -10.44 9.67 -7.88
CA ALA A 203 -11.18 10.69 -8.61
C ALA A 203 -12.65 10.32 -8.77
N LYS A 204 -12.94 9.06 -9.09
CA LYS A 204 -14.29 8.52 -9.20
C LYS A 204 -15.04 8.55 -7.86
N ALA A 205 -14.36 8.22 -6.77
CA ALA A 205 -14.93 8.25 -5.43
C ALA A 205 -15.26 9.68 -4.99
N MET A 206 -14.36 10.63 -5.21
CA MET A 206 -14.61 12.04 -4.93
C MET A 206 -15.80 12.58 -5.73
N ALA A 207 -15.89 12.26 -7.01
CA ALA A 207 -17.04 12.65 -7.83
C ALA A 207 -18.36 12.06 -7.31
N ALA A 208 -18.37 10.81 -6.88
CA ALA A 208 -19.57 10.15 -6.32
C ALA A 208 -20.01 10.76 -4.98
N LEU A 209 -19.07 11.26 -4.17
CA LEU A 209 -19.36 11.93 -2.90
C LEU A 209 -19.85 13.37 -3.09
N GLY A 210 -19.68 13.94 -4.29
CA GLY A 210 -19.96 15.35 -4.54
C GLY A 210 -18.85 16.28 -4.05
N GLY A 211 -17.76 15.71 -3.56
CA GLY A 211 -16.56 16.42 -3.16
C GLY A 211 -15.94 17.10 -4.37
N LYS A 212 -15.64 18.39 -4.25
CA LYS A 212 -14.79 19.05 -5.22
C LYS A 212 -13.40 18.42 -5.06
N ILE A 213 -12.93 17.78 -6.12
CA ILE A 213 -11.48 17.65 -6.28
C ILE A 213 -11.03 19.09 -6.42
N GLU A 214 -10.60 19.73 -5.32
CA GLU A 214 -9.68 20.83 -5.52
C GLU A 214 -8.62 20.21 -6.41
N ALA A 215 -8.53 20.74 -7.65
CA ALA A 215 -7.47 20.32 -8.54
C ALA A 215 -6.21 20.50 -7.71
N VAL A 216 -5.72 19.41 -7.13
CA VAL A 216 -4.33 19.34 -6.70
C VAL A 216 -3.66 19.66 -8.00
N ALA A 217 -3.22 20.93 -8.13
CA ALA A 217 -2.50 21.41 -9.29
C ALA A 217 -1.53 20.29 -9.60
N PRO A 218 -1.46 19.80 -10.87
CA PRO A 218 -0.64 18.65 -11.16
C PRO A 218 0.60 18.87 -10.35
N VAL A 219 0.83 18.02 -9.33
CA VAL A 219 1.98 18.18 -8.46
C VAL A 219 3.08 18.06 -9.47
N THR A 220 3.53 19.24 -9.92
CA THR A 220 4.75 19.35 -10.68
C THR A 220 5.72 18.74 -9.73
N THR A 221 5.96 17.44 -9.91
CA THR A 221 6.80 16.56 -9.11
C THR A 221 7.60 17.32 -8.06
N ALA A 222 6.91 17.87 -7.06
CA ALA A 222 7.52 18.42 -5.89
C ALA A 222 7.94 17.19 -5.11
N VAL A 223 9.14 16.82 -5.41
CA VAL A 223 9.98 15.73 -4.99
C VAL A 223 9.64 15.33 -3.56
N SER A 224 8.69 14.39 -3.41
CA SER A 224 8.49 13.65 -2.16
C SER A 224 9.54 12.55 -2.00
N GLU A 225 10.44 12.42 -2.97
CA GLU A 225 11.59 11.53 -2.87
C GLU A 225 12.66 12.21 -2.03
N THR A 226 12.98 11.61 -0.90
CA THR A 226 14.21 11.94 -0.19
C THR A 226 15.38 11.60 -1.10
N LEU A 227 16.04 12.62 -1.65
CA LEU A 227 17.23 12.44 -2.47
C LEU A 227 18.47 12.36 -1.59
N ARG A 228 19.30 11.39 -1.87
CA ARG A 228 20.53 11.11 -1.12
C ARG A 228 21.55 10.49 -2.06
N ARG A 229 22.77 10.36 -1.60
CA ARG A 229 23.83 9.70 -2.36
C ARG A 229 23.37 8.37 -2.96
N GLY A 230 23.54 8.22 -4.27
CA GLY A 230 23.06 7.09 -5.07
C GLY A 230 21.69 7.30 -5.72
N SER A 231 20.94 8.36 -5.39
CA SER A 231 19.73 8.72 -6.12
C SER A 231 20.05 9.18 -7.53
N LYS A 232 19.18 8.88 -8.51
CA LYS A 232 19.37 9.23 -9.93
C LYS A 232 18.08 9.77 -10.55
N GLY A 233 18.20 10.52 -11.64
CA GLY A 233 17.10 10.95 -12.50
C GLY A 233 16.75 12.43 -12.43
N GLU A 234 15.58 12.79 -12.97
CA GLU A 234 15.18 14.20 -13.18
C GLU A 234 15.05 15.00 -11.88
N ALA A 235 14.66 14.36 -10.78
CA ALA A 235 14.59 15.01 -9.48
C ALA A 235 15.97 15.45 -8.98
N VAL A 236 16.99 14.62 -9.21
CA VAL A 236 18.38 14.94 -8.90
C VAL A 236 18.88 16.08 -9.78
N LYS A 237 18.60 16.08 -11.09
CA LYS A 237 18.96 17.16 -12.01
C LYS A 237 18.39 18.51 -11.56
N LYS A 238 17.10 18.54 -11.19
CA LYS A 238 16.44 19.76 -10.69
C LYS A 238 17.13 20.29 -9.43
N MET A 239 17.44 19.40 -8.50
CA MET A 239 18.14 19.74 -7.27
C MET A 239 19.56 20.27 -7.56
N GLN A 240 20.31 19.58 -8.43
CA GLN A 240 21.65 20.00 -8.83
C GLN A 240 21.66 21.40 -9.49
N ALA A 241 20.70 21.67 -10.37
CA ALA A 241 20.53 22.97 -11.00
C ALA A 241 20.31 24.09 -9.94
N LYS A 242 19.46 23.83 -8.94
CA LYS A 242 19.23 24.77 -7.82
C LYS A 242 20.45 24.93 -6.89
N LEU A 243 21.28 23.91 -6.80
CA LEU A 243 22.57 23.97 -6.08
C LEU A 243 23.70 24.62 -6.90
N GLY A 244 23.44 25.02 -8.16
CA GLY A 244 24.45 25.58 -9.05
C GLY A 244 25.44 24.55 -9.59
N LEU A 245 25.07 23.29 -9.63
CA LEU A 245 25.88 22.21 -10.14
C LEU A 245 25.50 21.82 -11.58
N SER A 246 26.40 21.10 -12.26
CA SER A 246 26.05 20.40 -13.49
C SER A 246 24.94 19.39 -13.21
N ALA A 247 23.81 19.49 -13.95
CA ALA A 247 22.63 18.66 -13.74
C ALA A 247 22.75 17.32 -14.48
N ASP A 248 23.70 16.49 -14.08
CA ASP A 248 23.94 15.15 -14.68
C ASP A 248 22.91 14.12 -14.24
N GLY A 249 22.17 14.40 -13.16
CA GLY A 249 21.14 13.50 -12.63
C GLY A 249 21.70 12.34 -11.80
N ASP A 250 22.97 12.38 -11.40
CA ASP A 250 23.57 11.40 -10.51
C ASP A 250 23.95 12.08 -9.17
N PHE A 251 23.32 11.64 -8.07
CA PHE A 251 23.62 12.17 -6.74
C PHE A 251 24.92 11.56 -6.22
N GLY A 252 26.04 12.06 -6.72
CA GLY A 252 27.39 11.66 -6.31
C GLY A 252 27.90 12.40 -5.07
N PRO A 253 29.18 12.15 -4.67
CA PRO A 253 29.82 12.83 -3.54
C PRO A 253 29.83 14.35 -3.66
N GLY A 254 30.02 14.89 -4.89
CA GLY A 254 29.99 16.32 -5.16
C GLY A 254 28.63 16.96 -4.88
N THR A 255 27.55 16.30 -5.30
CA THR A 255 26.18 16.72 -5.02
C THR A 255 25.88 16.70 -3.53
N GLU A 256 26.31 15.66 -2.81
CA GLU A 256 26.17 15.57 -1.35
C GLU A 256 26.88 16.71 -0.63
N ALA A 257 28.11 17.00 -1.00
CA ALA A 257 28.90 18.07 -0.39
C ALA A 257 28.26 19.45 -0.62
N ALA A 258 27.79 19.73 -1.84
CA ALA A 258 27.08 20.95 -2.16
C ALA A 258 25.77 21.08 -1.38
N LEU A 259 25.01 20.00 -1.26
CA LEU A 259 23.77 20.00 -0.48
C LEU A 259 24.03 20.26 1.01
N LYS A 260 25.03 19.66 1.63
CA LYS A 260 25.41 19.90 3.04
C LYS A 260 25.76 21.37 3.25
N LYS A 261 26.56 21.97 2.34
CA LYS A 261 26.91 23.37 2.39
C LYS A 261 25.66 24.26 2.30
N TRP A 262 24.76 23.95 1.38
CA TRP A 262 23.51 24.68 1.21
C TRP A 262 22.59 24.56 2.43
N GLN A 263 22.44 23.35 2.98
CA GLN A 263 21.65 23.08 4.19
C GLN A 263 22.15 23.92 5.36
N SER A 264 23.46 23.91 5.62
CA SER A 264 24.09 24.72 6.67
C SER A 264 23.81 26.23 6.49
N ALA A 265 23.97 26.74 5.26
CA ALA A 265 23.72 28.15 4.93
C ALA A 265 22.24 28.55 5.09
N ASN A 266 21.33 27.59 5.05
CA ASN A 266 19.88 27.80 5.14
C ASN A 266 19.27 27.40 6.49
N GLY A 267 20.10 27.15 7.52
CA GLY A 267 19.63 26.83 8.88
C GLY A 267 18.97 25.43 9.00
N LEU A 268 19.35 24.52 8.12
CA LEU A 268 18.90 23.13 8.14
C LEU A 268 20.03 22.20 8.65
N THR A 269 19.66 21.03 9.12
CA THR A 269 20.66 19.99 9.47
C THR A 269 21.43 19.60 8.22
N ALA A 270 22.75 19.74 8.24
CA ALA A 270 23.63 19.47 7.10
C ALA A 270 23.97 17.96 6.99
N ASP A 271 22.93 17.12 6.86
CA ASP A 271 23.04 15.66 6.76
C ASP A 271 23.34 15.15 5.34
N GLY A 272 23.21 16.01 4.33
CA GLY A 272 23.40 15.64 2.93
C GLY A 272 22.22 14.84 2.35
N VAL A 273 21.07 14.88 3.01
CA VAL A 273 19.84 14.24 2.59
C VAL A 273 18.80 15.31 2.26
N ALA A 274 18.39 15.37 1.01
CA ALA A 274 17.32 16.29 0.59
C ALA A 274 15.95 15.67 0.87
N GLY A 275 15.53 15.72 2.14
CA GLY A 275 14.17 15.38 2.56
C GLY A 275 13.14 16.47 2.23
N PRO A 276 11.85 16.27 2.56
CA PRO A 276 10.77 17.21 2.22
C PRO A 276 11.03 18.65 2.64
N LYS A 277 11.56 18.89 3.85
CA LYS A 277 11.90 20.25 4.34
C LYS A 277 13.02 20.89 3.50
N THR A 278 14.06 20.12 3.17
CA THR A 278 15.19 20.58 2.36
C THR A 278 14.72 20.91 0.94
N LEU A 279 13.96 20.01 0.33
CA LEU A 279 13.46 20.17 -1.03
C LEU A 279 12.46 21.32 -1.15
N ALA A 280 11.54 21.46 -0.21
CA ALA A 280 10.60 22.58 -0.19
C ALA A 280 11.33 23.94 -0.15
N LYS A 281 12.42 24.05 0.63
CA LYS A 281 13.18 25.29 0.76
C LYS A 281 14.14 25.53 -0.43
N LEU A 282 14.68 24.47 -1.02
CA LEU A 282 15.63 24.56 -2.13
C LEU A 282 14.93 24.82 -3.47
N LEU A 283 13.71 24.30 -3.66
CA LEU A 283 12.99 24.37 -4.93
C LEU A 283 11.98 25.54 -4.99
N ALA A 284 11.73 26.20 -3.84
CA ALA A 284 11.02 27.48 -3.81
C ALA A 284 11.85 28.56 -4.51
#